data_214ba4b2e3536c23f51c650cab41891f
#
_entry.id   214ba4b2e3536c23f51c650cab41891f
#
_cell.length_a   1.000
_cell.length_b   1.000
_cell.length_c   1.000
_cell.angle_alpha   90.00
_cell.angle_beta   90.00
_cell.angle_gamma   90.00
#
_symmetry.space_group_name_H-M   'P 1'
#
loop_
_entity.id
_entity.type
_entity.pdbx_description
1 polymer ?
#
loop_
_entity_poly.entity_id
_entity_poly.type
_entity_poly.pdbx_seq_one_letter_code
_entity_poly.pdbx_strand_id
1 'polypeptide(L)'
;AACASSLSAIHLASLELEAGRADMVLSGGLDTFNDIFMYMCFSKTPALSASGNAQPFNQDADETILGEGVGVVALKRFADAERDGDRIYAVIKGVGSSSDGKGQAVYAPSPEGQARALRVAYRNAGVTPDTVGLVEAHGTGTIVGDATEARGLTSVYEDTGREGSWCALGSVKSMIGHTKAAAGAAGLIKAVMALHHKVL
;
A
#
# COMPACT_ATOMS: atom_id res chain seq x y z
N ALA A 1 -0.43 -11.15 -7.93
CA ALA A 1 0.10 -9.93 -7.35
C ALA A 1 1.32 -10.28 -6.49
N ALA A 2 2.44 -9.65 -6.65
CA ALA A 2 3.63 -9.86 -5.82
C ALA A 2 3.50 -9.02 -4.52
N CYS A 3 4.11 -7.85 -4.49
CA CYS A 3 4.05 -6.96 -3.31
C CYS A 3 2.64 -6.49 -2.95
N ALA A 4 1.69 -6.50 -3.88
CA ALA A 4 0.30 -6.16 -3.64
C ALA A 4 -0.56 -7.35 -3.17
N SER A 5 0.03 -8.53 -2.90
CA SER A 5 -0.72 -9.75 -2.59
C SER A 5 -1.67 -9.60 -1.40
N SER A 6 -1.19 -9.01 -0.30
CA SER A 6 -2.04 -8.81 0.89
C SER A 6 -3.17 -7.81 0.66
N LEU A 7 -2.96 -6.74 -0.13
CA LEU A 7 -4.05 -5.82 -0.49
C LEU A 7 -5.04 -6.48 -1.44
N SER A 8 -4.58 -7.32 -2.36
CA SER A 8 -5.47 -8.11 -3.22
C SER A 8 -6.32 -9.09 -2.42
N ALA A 9 -5.74 -9.75 -1.41
CA ALA A 9 -6.47 -10.63 -0.50
C ALA A 9 -7.53 -9.86 0.31
N ILE A 10 -7.18 -8.67 0.81
CA ILE A 10 -8.11 -7.79 1.53
C ILE A 10 -9.24 -7.32 0.61
N HIS A 11 -8.94 -6.98 -0.65
CA HIS A 11 -9.97 -6.63 -1.64
C HIS A 11 -10.94 -7.79 -1.88
N LEU A 12 -10.43 -9.01 -2.11
CA LEU A 12 -11.29 -10.18 -2.26
C LEU A 12 -12.14 -10.45 -1.01
N ALA A 13 -11.56 -10.31 0.17
CA ALA A 13 -12.29 -10.43 1.45
C ALA A 13 -13.43 -9.40 1.56
N SER A 14 -13.18 -8.15 1.12
CA SER A 14 -14.22 -7.11 1.09
C SER A 14 -15.38 -7.49 0.16
N LEU A 15 -15.08 -8.06 -1.02
CA LEU A 15 -16.11 -8.53 -1.96
C LEU A 15 -16.93 -9.69 -1.39
N GLU A 16 -16.33 -10.60 -0.63
CA GLU A 16 -17.08 -11.69 0.05
C GLU A 16 -18.05 -11.13 1.10
N LEU A 17 -17.63 -10.10 1.86
CA LEU A 17 -18.49 -9.43 2.84
C LEU A 17 -19.62 -8.65 2.16
N GLU A 18 -19.32 -7.88 1.09
CA GLU A 18 -20.31 -7.12 0.33
C GLU A 18 -21.35 -8.02 -0.33
N ALA A 19 -20.92 -9.18 -0.83
CA ALA A 19 -21.82 -10.17 -1.42
C ALA A 19 -22.64 -10.96 -0.39
N GLY A 20 -22.44 -10.74 0.90
CA GLY A 20 -23.12 -11.47 1.98
C GLY A 20 -22.74 -12.93 2.08
N ARG A 21 -21.62 -13.36 1.49
CA ARG A 21 -21.14 -14.74 1.56
C ARG A 21 -20.37 -15.05 2.84
N ALA A 22 -19.97 -14.01 3.57
CA ALA A 22 -19.33 -14.11 4.87
C ALA A 22 -19.82 -12.98 5.78
N ASP A 23 -19.80 -13.18 7.09
CA ASP A 23 -20.14 -12.17 8.08
C ASP A 23 -18.89 -11.51 8.68
N MET A 24 -17.79 -12.25 8.68
CA MET A 24 -16.45 -11.76 9.06
C MET A 24 -15.41 -12.53 8.26
N VAL A 25 -14.32 -11.85 7.88
CA VAL A 25 -13.19 -12.45 7.16
C VAL A 25 -11.88 -12.05 7.83
N LEU A 26 -11.01 -13.02 8.06
CA LEU A 26 -9.62 -12.78 8.40
C LEU A 26 -8.79 -12.74 7.12
N SER A 27 -8.08 -11.64 6.89
CA SER A 27 -7.29 -11.44 5.66
C SER A 27 -6.02 -10.66 5.94
N GLY A 28 -5.06 -10.78 5.07
CA GLY A 28 -3.78 -10.08 5.20
C GLY A 28 -2.69 -10.72 4.36
N GLY A 29 -1.48 -10.75 4.89
CA GLY A 29 -0.33 -11.35 4.24
C GLY A 29 0.77 -11.71 5.21
N LEU A 30 1.59 -12.64 4.78
CA LEU A 30 2.80 -13.05 5.51
C LEU A 30 3.96 -13.19 4.54
N ASP A 31 5.13 -12.88 5.01
CA ASP A 31 6.39 -13.19 4.35
C ASP A 31 7.48 -13.31 5.42
N THR A 32 8.03 -14.50 5.57
CA THR A 32 9.08 -14.84 6.55
C THR A 32 10.22 -15.58 5.87
N PHE A 33 10.48 -15.25 4.60
CA PHE A 33 11.41 -15.98 3.75
C PHE A 33 12.54 -15.07 3.27
N ASN A 34 13.38 -14.61 4.19
CA ASN A 34 14.60 -13.84 3.91
C ASN A 34 15.84 -14.76 4.04
N ASP A 35 15.94 -15.74 3.17
CA ASP A 35 17.08 -16.63 3.08
C ASP A 35 18.10 -16.19 2.02
N ILE A 36 19.17 -16.96 1.89
CA ILE A 36 20.24 -16.73 0.92
C ILE A 36 19.69 -16.65 -0.51
N PHE A 37 18.72 -17.50 -0.86
CA PHE A 37 18.13 -17.52 -2.19
C PHE A 37 17.41 -16.21 -2.51
N MET A 38 16.61 -15.70 -1.56
CA MET A 38 15.90 -14.44 -1.72
C MET A 38 16.87 -13.25 -1.88
N TYR A 39 17.90 -13.18 -1.03
CA TYR A 39 18.94 -12.16 -1.16
C TYR A 39 19.69 -12.24 -2.49
N MET A 40 19.98 -13.44 -2.97
CA MET A 40 20.60 -13.63 -4.29
C MET A 40 19.70 -13.14 -5.43
N CYS A 41 18.39 -13.39 -5.37
CA CYS A 41 17.43 -12.90 -6.37
C CYS A 41 17.41 -11.38 -6.42
N PHE A 42 17.29 -10.73 -5.27
CA PHE A 42 17.25 -9.27 -5.20
C PHE A 42 18.60 -8.62 -5.54
N SER A 43 19.72 -9.26 -5.20
CA SER A 43 21.05 -8.78 -5.60
C SER A 43 21.26 -8.83 -7.11
N LYS A 44 20.72 -9.85 -7.79
CA LYS A 44 20.81 -9.97 -9.25
C LYS A 44 19.93 -8.98 -10.01
N THR A 45 18.90 -8.47 -9.37
CA THR A 45 18.01 -7.42 -9.92
C THR A 45 18.42 -6.01 -9.50
N PRO A 46 19.65 -5.77 -9.09
CA PRO A 46 20.23 -4.68 -8.28
C PRO A 46 19.20 -3.81 -7.54
N ALA A 47 18.42 -4.49 -6.67
CA ALA A 47 17.33 -3.85 -5.93
C ALA A 47 17.61 -3.74 -4.42
N LEU A 48 18.82 -4.14 -3.96
CA LEU A 48 19.20 -4.01 -2.57
C LEU A 48 20.04 -2.76 -2.32
N SER A 49 19.64 -2.00 -1.29
CA SER A 49 20.38 -0.83 -0.82
C SER A 49 21.81 -1.18 -0.42
N ALA A 50 22.76 -0.42 -0.94
CA ALA A 50 24.17 -0.55 -0.57
C ALA A 50 24.47 0.08 0.80
N SER A 51 23.71 1.12 1.19
CA SER A 51 23.80 1.76 2.50
C SER A 51 23.16 0.95 3.63
N GLY A 52 22.34 -0.04 3.30
CA GLY A 52 21.57 -0.83 4.26
C GLY A 52 20.37 -0.11 4.84
N ASN A 53 19.92 0.97 4.21
CA ASN A 53 18.76 1.75 4.63
C ASN A 53 17.73 1.85 3.51
N ALA A 54 16.46 1.62 3.82
CA ALA A 54 15.38 2.00 2.92
C ALA A 54 15.01 3.47 3.16
N GLN A 55 15.17 4.30 2.14
CA GLN A 55 14.93 5.75 2.20
C GLN A 55 13.88 6.18 1.16
N PRO A 56 12.59 5.77 1.32
CA PRO A 56 11.54 6.10 0.35
C PRO A 56 11.44 7.60 0.09
N PHE A 57 11.38 7.95 -1.19
CA PHE A 57 11.25 9.33 -1.70
C PHE A 57 12.39 10.30 -1.32
N ASN A 58 13.51 9.78 -0.81
CA ASN A 58 14.69 10.58 -0.54
C ASN A 58 15.55 10.68 -1.81
N GLN A 59 16.22 11.81 -2.00
CA GLN A 59 17.18 12.01 -3.10
C GLN A 59 18.38 11.06 -3.01
N ASP A 60 18.73 10.62 -1.80
CA ASP A 60 19.84 9.70 -1.51
C ASP A 60 19.38 8.24 -1.46
N ALA A 61 18.16 7.94 -1.90
CA ALA A 61 17.64 6.58 -1.96
C ALA A 61 18.50 5.73 -2.90
N ASP A 62 18.98 4.60 -2.39
CA ASP A 62 19.89 3.68 -3.07
C ASP A 62 19.36 2.25 -3.12
N GLU A 63 18.06 2.09 -3.31
CA GLU A 63 17.32 0.85 -3.38
C GLU A 63 16.71 0.42 -2.02
N THR A 64 16.12 -0.79 -1.97
CA THR A 64 15.35 -1.27 -0.81
C THR A 64 16.15 -2.16 0.12
N ILE A 65 15.59 -2.43 1.31
CA ILE A 65 16.01 -3.52 2.18
C ILE A 65 14.89 -4.53 2.33
N LEU A 66 15.22 -5.80 2.48
CA LEU A 66 14.22 -6.85 2.70
C LEU A 66 13.80 -6.87 4.16
N GLY A 67 12.50 -6.98 4.38
CA GLY A 67 11.89 -7.19 5.68
C GLY A 67 11.09 -8.49 5.71
N GLU A 68 10.71 -8.91 6.90
CA GLU A 68 9.79 -10.01 7.15
C GLU A 68 8.62 -9.52 7.99
N GLY A 69 7.49 -10.19 7.86
CA GLY A 69 6.35 -9.86 8.69
C GLY A 69 5.11 -10.70 8.42
N VAL A 70 4.23 -10.66 9.39
CA VAL A 70 2.87 -11.23 9.31
C VAL A 70 1.91 -10.12 9.71
N GLY A 71 0.98 -9.80 8.83
CA GLY A 71 -0.08 -8.83 9.09
C GLY A 71 -1.43 -9.42 8.73
N VAL A 72 -2.32 -9.58 9.71
CA VAL A 72 -3.69 -10.09 9.52
C VAL A 72 -4.66 -9.12 10.16
N VAL A 73 -5.75 -8.84 9.46
CA VAL A 73 -6.85 -7.99 9.92
C VAL A 73 -8.16 -8.77 9.91
N ALA A 74 -9.02 -8.50 10.88
CA ALA A 74 -10.40 -8.94 10.87
C ALA A 74 -11.25 -7.87 10.18
N LEU A 75 -11.96 -8.27 9.14
CA LEU A 75 -12.85 -7.41 8.36
C LEU A 75 -14.30 -7.82 8.61
N LYS A 76 -15.17 -6.82 8.73
CA LYS A 76 -16.61 -6.98 8.92
C LYS A 76 -17.34 -5.82 8.25
N ARG A 77 -18.57 -6.03 7.78
CA ARG A 77 -19.39 -4.91 7.30
C ARG A 77 -19.59 -3.90 8.42
N PHE A 78 -19.51 -2.61 8.10
CA PHE A 78 -19.58 -1.54 9.09
C PHE A 78 -20.86 -1.63 9.96
N ALA A 79 -22.03 -1.79 9.32
CA ALA A 79 -23.29 -1.90 10.04
C ALA A 79 -23.38 -3.12 10.97
N ASP A 80 -22.77 -4.24 10.60
CA ASP A 80 -22.70 -5.43 11.43
C ASP A 80 -21.77 -5.22 12.63
N ALA A 81 -20.63 -4.57 12.43
CA ALA A 81 -19.70 -4.24 13.50
C ALA A 81 -20.32 -3.28 14.52
N GLU A 82 -21.05 -2.25 14.06
CA GLU A 82 -21.80 -1.34 14.95
C GLU A 82 -22.90 -2.07 15.73
N ARG A 83 -23.70 -2.88 15.06
CA ARG A 83 -24.78 -3.67 15.68
C ARG A 83 -24.22 -4.59 16.78
N ASP A 84 -23.10 -5.23 16.51
CA ASP A 84 -22.51 -6.24 17.40
C ASP A 84 -21.61 -5.62 18.49
N GLY A 85 -21.40 -4.30 18.47
CA GLY A 85 -20.59 -3.57 19.44
C GLY A 85 -19.09 -3.85 19.30
N ASP A 86 -18.63 -4.22 18.11
CA ASP A 86 -17.23 -4.51 17.85
C ASP A 86 -16.36 -3.24 17.90
N ARG A 87 -15.10 -3.41 18.30
CA ARG A 87 -14.15 -2.31 18.22
C ARG A 87 -13.74 -2.06 16.78
N ILE A 88 -14.05 -0.88 16.28
CA ILE A 88 -13.70 -0.43 14.93
C ILE A 88 -12.45 0.45 15.01
N TYR A 89 -11.37 0.02 14.37
CA TYR A 89 -10.11 0.78 14.31
C TYR A 89 -10.12 1.79 13.15
N ALA A 90 -10.66 1.39 12.01
CA ALA A 90 -10.84 2.22 10.83
C ALA A 90 -11.89 1.61 9.90
N VAL A 91 -12.31 2.36 8.90
CA VAL A 91 -13.27 1.91 7.88
C VAL A 91 -12.60 1.98 6.50
N ILE A 92 -12.60 0.87 5.77
CA ILE A 92 -12.22 0.85 4.36
C ILE A 92 -13.37 1.45 3.56
N LYS A 93 -13.16 2.62 2.99
CA LYS A 93 -14.18 3.36 2.23
C LYS A 93 -14.24 2.93 0.77
N GLY A 94 -13.13 2.48 0.23
CA GLY A 94 -13.05 2.04 -1.17
C GLY A 94 -11.72 1.38 -1.48
N VAL A 95 -11.74 0.52 -2.47
CA VAL A 95 -10.57 -0.17 -2.99
C VAL A 95 -10.48 0.08 -4.49
N GLY A 96 -9.28 0.30 -4.99
CA GLY A 96 -8.98 0.41 -6.40
C GLY A 96 -7.83 -0.49 -6.80
N SER A 97 -7.94 -1.11 -7.94
CA SER A 97 -6.87 -1.92 -8.53
C SER A 97 -6.71 -1.62 -10.01
N SER A 98 -5.53 -1.86 -10.52
CA SER A 98 -5.21 -1.69 -11.93
C SER A 98 -4.09 -2.65 -12.31
N SER A 99 -3.91 -2.83 -13.61
CA SER A 99 -2.75 -3.48 -14.19
C SER A 99 -1.92 -2.45 -14.94
N ASP A 100 -0.60 -2.58 -14.89
CA ASP A 100 0.31 -1.75 -15.70
C ASP A 100 0.19 -2.04 -17.19
N GLY A 101 -0.45 -3.17 -17.54
CA GLY A 101 -0.72 -3.53 -18.92
C GLY A 101 0.55 -3.92 -19.70
N LYS A 102 0.58 -3.57 -20.97
CA LYS A 102 1.73 -3.80 -21.84
C LYS A 102 2.74 -2.66 -21.68
N GLY A 103 3.81 -2.92 -20.93
CA GLY A 103 4.90 -1.96 -20.69
C GLY A 103 6.21 -2.37 -21.36
N GLN A 104 7.30 -1.67 -21.02
CA GLN A 104 8.65 -1.95 -21.51
C GLN A 104 9.24 -3.25 -20.95
N ALA A 105 8.90 -3.59 -19.70
CA ALA A 105 9.31 -4.83 -19.04
C ALA A 105 8.23 -5.30 -18.07
N VAL A 106 8.21 -6.58 -17.75
CA VAL A 106 7.22 -7.21 -16.87
C VAL A 106 7.19 -6.59 -15.47
N TYR A 107 8.34 -6.10 -15.01
CA TYR A 107 8.52 -5.49 -13.70
C TYR A 107 8.59 -3.96 -13.72
N ALA A 108 8.44 -3.33 -14.89
CA ALA A 108 8.49 -1.87 -14.99
C ALA A 108 7.18 -1.24 -14.47
N PRO A 109 7.22 -0.37 -13.44
CA PRO A 109 6.02 0.26 -12.94
C PRO A 109 5.50 1.32 -13.92
N SER A 110 4.18 1.51 -13.95
CA SER A 110 3.49 2.51 -14.79
C SER A 110 2.83 3.57 -13.92
N PRO A 111 3.19 4.86 -14.05
CA PRO A 111 2.51 5.92 -13.30
C PRO A 111 1.04 6.04 -13.68
N GLU A 112 0.68 5.77 -14.95
CA GLU A 112 -0.70 5.76 -15.42
C GLU A 112 -1.51 4.61 -14.81
N GLY A 113 -0.89 3.42 -14.68
CA GLY A 113 -1.49 2.28 -14.01
C GLY A 113 -1.79 2.58 -12.54
N GLN A 114 -0.83 3.15 -11.83
CA GLN A 114 -0.98 3.56 -10.44
C GLN A 114 -2.03 4.66 -10.27
N ALA A 115 -1.99 5.70 -11.08
CA ALA A 115 -2.99 6.78 -11.08
C ALA A 115 -4.40 6.26 -11.34
N ARG A 116 -4.55 5.26 -12.22
CA ARG A 116 -5.84 4.61 -12.49
C ARG A 116 -6.37 3.89 -11.25
N ALA A 117 -5.53 3.14 -10.55
CA ALA A 117 -5.92 2.47 -9.30
C ALA A 117 -6.37 3.48 -8.24
N LEU A 118 -5.64 4.58 -8.07
CA LEU A 118 -6.00 5.67 -7.15
C LEU A 118 -7.35 6.30 -7.51
N ARG A 119 -7.55 6.69 -8.77
CA ARG A 119 -8.84 7.28 -9.21
C ARG A 119 -10.01 6.32 -9.01
N VAL A 120 -9.82 5.02 -9.21
CA VAL A 120 -10.84 4.01 -8.91
C VAL A 120 -11.13 3.95 -7.43
N ALA A 121 -10.10 3.92 -6.57
CA ALA A 121 -10.26 3.88 -5.12
C ALA A 121 -11.02 5.11 -4.60
N TYR A 122 -10.65 6.31 -5.02
CA TYR A 122 -11.31 7.56 -4.63
C TYR A 122 -12.77 7.60 -5.08
N ARG A 123 -13.06 7.20 -6.31
CA ARG A 123 -14.42 7.11 -6.83
C ARG A 123 -15.27 6.13 -6.02
N ASN A 124 -14.74 4.95 -5.71
CA ASN A 124 -15.45 3.94 -4.92
C ASN A 124 -15.65 4.38 -3.48
N ALA A 125 -14.70 5.13 -2.92
CA ALA A 125 -14.80 5.69 -1.58
C ALA A 125 -15.76 6.89 -1.47
N GLY A 126 -16.10 7.51 -2.59
CA GLY A 126 -16.91 8.74 -2.62
C GLY A 126 -16.20 9.95 -1.98
N VAL A 127 -14.87 10.00 -2.05
CA VAL A 127 -14.05 11.10 -1.52
C VAL A 127 -13.14 11.66 -2.60
N THR A 128 -12.66 12.88 -2.41
CA THR A 128 -11.72 13.54 -3.31
C THR A 128 -10.30 13.54 -2.72
N PRO A 129 -9.24 13.50 -3.53
CA PRO A 129 -7.86 13.42 -3.05
C PRO A 129 -7.46 14.58 -2.12
N ASP A 130 -8.03 15.77 -2.29
CA ASP A 130 -7.78 16.95 -1.45
C ASP A 130 -8.27 16.80 -0.01
N THR A 131 -9.11 15.81 0.28
CA THR A 131 -9.59 15.48 1.63
C THR A 131 -8.67 14.52 2.39
N VAL A 132 -7.65 13.98 1.72
CA VAL A 132 -6.75 12.97 2.28
C VAL A 132 -5.57 13.65 2.98
N GLY A 133 -5.39 13.36 4.25
CA GLY A 133 -4.30 13.93 5.08
C GLY A 133 -3.04 13.07 5.16
N LEU A 134 -3.12 11.77 4.81
CA LEU A 134 -1.99 10.85 4.84
C LEU A 134 -2.06 9.86 3.69
N VAL A 135 -0.96 9.70 2.98
CA VAL A 135 -0.71 8.60 2.04
C VAL A 135 0.37 7.69 2.60
N GLU A 136 0.00 6.45 2.85
CA GLU A 136 0.94 5.37 3.08
C GLU A 136 1.26 4.74 1.72
N ALA A 137 2.41 5.10 1.18
CA ALA A 137 2.83 4.75 -0.18
C ALA A 137 3.43 3.34 -0.28
N HIS A 138 3.59 2.86 -1.49
CA HIS A 138 4.43 1.70 -1.75
C HIS A 138 5.88 2.00 -1.36
N GLY A 139 6.44 3.11 -1.82
CA GLY A 139 7.68 3.70 -1.33
C GLY A 139 8.77 2.67 -1.03
N THR A 140 9.33 2.07 -2.08
CA THR A 140 10.32 0.98 -1.93
C THR A 140 11.73 1.48 -1.63
N GLY A 141 11.98 2.76 -1.80
CA GLY A 141 13.33 3.34 -1.77
C GLY A 141 14.10 3.09 -3.06
N THR A 142 13.45 2.55 -4.09
CA THR A 142 14.08 2.35 -5.40
C THR A 142 13.96 3.61 -6.25
N ILE A 143 15.05 4.01 -6.90
CA ILE A 143 15.12 5.25 -7.69
C ILE A 143 14.00 5.34 -8.72
N VAL A 144 13.79 4.27 -9.49
CA VAL A 144 12.76 4.23 -10.54
C VAL A 144 11.36 4.09 -9.96
N GLY A 145 11.20 3.24 -8.94
CA GLY A 145 9.91 2.96 -8.31
C GLY A 145 9.31 4.18 -7.64
N ASP A 146 10.08 4.84 -6.79
CA ASP A 146 9.63 6.03 -6.06
C ASP A 146 9.33 7.21 -6.99
N ALA A 147 10.18 7.43 -8.01
CA ALA A 147 9.92 8.46 -9.02
C ALA A 147 8.65 8.19 -9.83
N THR A 148 8.36 6.92 -10.12
CA THR A 148 7.14 6.51 -10.84
C THR A 148 5.90 6.69 -9.96
N GLU A 149 5.97 6.30 -8.71
CA GLU A 149 4.89 6.46 -7.76
C GLU A 149 4.60 7.93 -7.47
N ALA A 150 5.64 8.74 -7.29
CA ALA A 150 5.49 10.20 -7.14
C ALA A 150 4.75 10.81 -8.32
N ARG A 151 5.12 10.46 -9.58
CA ARG A 151 4.39 10.93 -10.77
C ARG A 151 2.94 10.49 -10.79
N GLY A 152 2.65 9.22 -10.43
CA GLY A 152 1.29 8.71 -10.35
C GLY A 152 0.44 9.45 -9.32
N LEU A 153 0.99 9.69 -8.13
CA LEU A 153 0.35 10.49 -7.07
C LEU A 153 0.12 11.93 -7.53
N THR A 154 1.17 12.61 -8.01
CA THR A 154 1.11 13.99 -8.50
C THR A 154 -0.03 14.17 -9.51
N SER A 155 -0.14 13.29 -10.51
CA SER A 155 -1.18 13.39 -11.54
C SER A 155 -2.62 13.30 -11.00
N VAL A 156 -2.81 12.68 -9.83
CA VAL A 156 -4.14 12.55 -9.21
C VAL A 156 -4.43 13.71 -8.27
N TYR A 157 -3.41 14.18 -7.56
CA TYR A 157 -3.56 15.25 -6.57
C TYR A 157 -3.57 16.65 -7.20
N GLU A 158 -2.83 16.88 -8.28
CA GLU A 158 -2.88 18.13 -9.05
C GLU A 158 -4.25 18.40 -9.68
N ASP A 159 -4.98 17.35 -10.06
CA ASP A 159 -6.34 17.46 -10.59
C ASP A 159 -7.31 18.14 -9.60
N THR A 160 -6.98 18.21 -8.31
CA THR A 160 -7.83 18.83 -7.29
C THR A 160 -7.75 20.37 -7.27
N GLY A 161 -6.70 20.93 -7.81
CA GLY A 161 -6.43 22.38 -7.75
C GLY A 161 -6.12 22.93 -6.35
N ARG A 162 -5.95 22.07 -5.35
CA ARG A 162 -5.58 22.50 -3.98
C ARG A 162 -4.09 22.85 -3.93
N GLU A 163 -3.81 24.05 -3.43
CA GLU A 163 -2.46 24.53 -3.27
C GLU A 163 -1.86 24.22 -1.88
N GLY A 164 -0.55 24.21 -1.78
CA GLY A 164 0.20 24.01 -0.54
C GLY A 164 0.35 22.54 -0.15
N SER A 165 0.98 22.32 1.00
CA SER A 165 1.22 20.97 1.53
C SER A 165 0.11 20.62 2.53
N TRP A 166 -0.75 19.69 2.20
CA TRP A 166 -1.87 19.28 3.06
C TRP A 166 -1.91 17.78 3.36
N CYS A 167 -1.11 16.99 2.64
CA CYS A 167 -1.10 15.53 2.74
C CYS A 167 0.31 15.06 3.08
N ALA A 168 0.46 14.31 4.15
CA ALA A 168 1.70 13.65 4.49
C ALA A 168 1.92 12.43 3.60
N LEU A 169 3.16 12.18 3.20
CA LEU A 169 3.58 11.01 2.44
C LEU A 169 4.58 10.21 3.26
N GLY A 170 4.33 8.93 3.42
CA GLY A 170 5.23 8.02 4.12
C GLY A 170 5.21 6.62 3.56
N SER A 171 6.15 5.80 4.02
CA SER A 171 6.16 4.37 3.75
C SER A 171 6.71 3.61 4.97
N VAL A 172 5.98 2.59 5.40
CA VAL A 172 6.41 1.69 6.49
C VAL A 172 7.73 1.00 6.19
N LYS A 173 8.12 0.93 4.91
CA LYS A 173 9.38 0.31 4.49
C LYS A 173 10.62 1.03 4.99
N SER A 174 10.52 2.33 5.30
CA SER A 174 11.60 3.04 5.99
C SER A 174 11.86 2.53 7.41
N MET A 175 10.89 1.82 8.01
CA MET A 175 10.96 1.34 9.40
C MET A 175 11.29 -0.15 9.47
N ILE A 176 10.70 -0.98 8.59
CA ILE A 176 10.78 -2.44 8.70
C ILE A 176 11.28 -3.13 7.42
N GLY A 177 11.67 -2.35 6.41
CA GLY A 177 12.03 -2.87 5.10
C GLY A 177 10.82 -3.35 4.28
N HIS A 178 11.10 -3.90 3.13
CA HIS A 178 10.08 -4.40 2.21
C HIS A 178 9.70 -5.84 2.56
N THR A 179 8.55 -6.02 3.19
CA THR A 179 8.01 -7.32 3.61
C THR A 179 7.31 -8.08 2.48
N LYS A 180 7.66 -7.81 1.25
CA LYS A 180 7.23 -8.51 0.02
C LYS A 180 5.71 -8.76 -0.02
N ALA A 181 5.25 -9.99 0.10
CA ALA A 181 3.83 -10.33 0.07
C ALA A 181 3.02 -9.71 1.22
N ALA A 182 3.62 -9.44 2.36
CA ALA A 182 3.01 -8.78 3.51
C ALA A 182 3.06 -7.25 3.46
N ALA A 183 3.71 -6.63 2.47
CA ALA A 183 3.97 -5.20 2.44
C ALA A 183 2.70 -4.34 2.48
N GLY A 184 1.66 -4.74 1.77
CA GLY A 184 0.38 -4.03 1.78
C GLY A 184 -0.33 -4.11 3.13
N ALA A 185 -0.30 -5.27 3.80
CA ALA A 185 -0.86 -5.43 5.14
C ALA A 185 -0.10 -4.58 6.17
N ALA A 186 1.24 -4.51 6.08
CA ALA A 186 2.06 -3.69 6.95
C ALA A 186 1.71 -2.19 6.80
N GLY A 187 1.63 -1.68 5.57
CA GLY A 187 1.23 -0.29 5.32
C GLY A 187 -0.20 0.00 5.77
N LEU A 188 -1.14 -0.91 5.50
CA LEU A 188 -2.52 -0.78 5.97
C LEU A 188 -2.60 -0.70 7.49
N ILE A 189 -1.93 -1.61 8.21
CA ILE A 189 -1.92 -1.61 9.68
C ILE A 189 -1.33 -0.31 10.21
N LYS A 190 -0.22 0.17 9.66
CA LYS A 190 0.35 1.47 10.03
C LYS A 190 -0.65 2.61 9.84
N ALA A 191 -1.30 2.70 8.68
CA ALA A 191 -2.28 3.74 8.40
C ALA A 191 -3.51 3.65 9.34
N VAL A 192 -4.02 2.44 9.59
CA VAL A 192 -5.13 2.19 10.52
C VAL A 192 -4.77 2.63 11.94
N MET A 193 -3.55 2.29 12.41
CA MET A 193 -3.10 2.68 13.75
C MET A 193 -2.86 4.19 13.85
N ALA A 194 -2.33 4.82 12.79
CA ALA A 194 -2.21 6.28 12.72
C ALA A 194 -3.57 6.98 12.86
N LEU A 195 -4.59 6.49 12.15
CA LEU A 195 -5.97 6.99 12.28
C LEU A 195 -6.55 6.76 13.66
N HIS A 196 -6.38 5.56 14.21
CA HIS A 196 -6.94 5.18 15.52
C HIS A 196 -6.34 6.01 16.66
N HIS A 197 -5.02 6.18 16.64
CA HIS A 197 -4.30 6.95 17.67
C HIS A 197 -4.20 8.44 17.37
N LYS A 198 -4.65 8.88 16.17
CA LYS A 198 -4.57 10.29 15.71
C LYS A 198 -3.15 10.84 15.74
N VAL A 199 -2.21 10.06 15.24
CA VAL A 199 -0.78 10.40 15.11
C VAL A 199 -0.32 10.13 13.67
N LEU A 200 0.67 10.92 13.24
CA LEU A 200 1.37 10.76 11.95
C LEU A 200 2.77 10.21 12.18
#